data_51fba20c54a091738a02e1025b643be4
#
_entry.id   51fba20c54a091738a02e1025b643be4
#
_cell.length_a   1.000
_cell.length_b   1.000
_cell.length_c   1.000
_cell.angle_alpha   90.00
_cell.angle_beta   90.00
_cell.angle_gamma   90.00
#
_symmetry.space_group_name_H-M   'P 1'
#
loop_
_entity.id
_entity.type
_entity.pdbx_description
1 polymer ?
#
loop_
_entity_poly.entity_id
_entity_poly.type
_entity_poly.pdbx_seq_one_letter_code
_entity_poly.pdbx_strand_id
1 'polypeptide(L)'
;MKILFVHPNMPGQYKHLARIMGADPKNQVVFITLPKPKVQIPGVHKVEYTASREPDPGSHRYLIPTERAIYRGQEAWRVCKKLKDAGFVPDVIVGHFGWGEGLYLKDVYPHSPMLGFMEFFYSAYNSDATFYEKRDPTPDECARIRTKNMFHLMNLTYCDWGITPTFFQLEQHPKEFYPKISVLHDGVDTEMVTPKADAAVTLPNGSVLTAKDEVVTYVSRNFEPYRGFLTFMRAAEIILKERPNCHIVIVGGDGVSYGRKHPSGRPYFDVMMDEVKLDKRRFHRFGLLPYDKMLDVMRISRAH
;
A
#
# COMPACT_ATOMS: atom_id res chain seq x y z
N MET A 1 9.94 -16.91 20.26
CA MET A 1 9.64 -15.48 20.51
C MET A 1 8.14 -15.22 20.45
N LYS A 2 7.64 -14.25 21.23
CA LYS A 2 6.26 -13.72 21.11
C LYS A 2 6.31 -12.47 20.24
N ILE A 3 5.64 -12.47 19.09
CA ILE A 3 5.71 -11.38 18.10
C ILE A 3 4.30 -10.83 17.90
N LEU A 4 4.15 -9.52 18.00
CA LEU A 4 2.89 -8.82 17.74
C LEU A 4 3.01 -8.00 16.44
N PHE A 5 2.29 -8.40 15.40
CA PHE A 5 2.11 -7.56 14.21
C PHE A 5 0.84 -6.73 14.32
N VAL A 6 0.91 -5.48 13.86
CA VAL A 6 -0.23 -4.55 13.88
C VAL A 6 -0.34 -3.83 12.53
N HIS A 7 -1.42 -4.12 11.80
CA HIS A 7 -1.70 -3.49 10.51
C HIS A 7 -3.19 -3.61 10.16
N PRO A 8 -3.89 -2.51 9.75
CA PRO A 8 -5.33 -2.58 9.43
C PRO A 8 -5.65 -3.51 8.25
N ASN A 9 -4.68 -3.78 7.40
CA ASN A 9 -4.84 -4.60 6.21
C ASN A 9 -3.92 -5.82 6.24
N MET A 10 -4.23 -6.84 7.06
CA MET A 10 -3.45 -8.08 7.06
C MET A 10 -3.36 -8.67 5.64
N PRO A 11 -2.19 -9.10 5.18
CA PRO A 11 -0.88 -9.01 5.84
C PRO A 11 -0.14 -7.67 5.61
N GLY A 12 -0.63 -6.78 4.73
CA GLY A 12 0.04 -5.53 4.38
C GLY A 12 1.50 -5.77 3.95
N GLN A 13 2.40 -4.91 4.41
CA GLN A 13 3.84 -5.01 4.17
C GLN A 13 4.49 -6.22 4.86
N TYR A 14 3.83 -6.84 5.83
CA TYR A 14 4.36 -7.95 6.61
C TYR A 14 4.10 -9.33 6.00
N LYS A 15 3.66 -9.41 4.73
CA LYS A 15 3.30 -10.66 4.04
C LYS A 15 4.36 -11.77 4.18
N HIS A 16 5.62 -11.41 3.91
CA HIS A 16 6.72 -12.38 3.95
C HIS A 16 7.17 -12.64 5.40
N LEU A 17 7.35 -11.57 6.18
CA LEU A 17 7.83 -11.66 7.55
C LEU A 17 6.86 -12.43 8.45
N ALA A 18 5.56 -12.13 8.39
CA ALA A 18 4.55 -12.83 9.19
C ALA A 18 4.46 -14.32 8.83
N ARG A 19 4.63 -14.67 7.54
CA ARG A 19 4.65 -16.08 7.09
C ARG A 19 5.88 -16.82 7.61
N ILE A 20 7.07 -16.22 7.50
CA ILE A 20 8.32 -16.84 7.98
C ILE A 20 8.28 -17.01 9.50
N MET A 21 7.88 -15.98 10.23
CA MET A 21 7.82 -16.05 11.70
C MET A 21 6.74 -17.03 12.19
N GLY A 22 5.59 -17.09 11.50
CA GLY A 22 4.53 -18.05 11.83
C GLY A 22 4.86 -19.49 11.50
N ALA A 23 5.73 -19.75 10.53
CA ALA A 23 6.17 -21.09 10.16
C ALA A 23 7.11 -21.73 11.21
N ASP A 24 7.79 -20.92 12.02
CA ASP A 24 8.65 -21.43 13.10
C ASP A 24 7.81 -21.74 14.35
N PRO A 25 7.67 -23.04 14.77
CA PRO A 25 6.87 -23.43 15.91
C PRO A 25 7.40 -22.91 17.26
N LYS A 26 8.62 -22.36 17.30
CA LYS A 26 9.18 -21.71 18.49
C LYS A 26 8.61 -20.29 18.68
N ASN A 27 7.92 -19.75 17.69
CA ASN A 27 7.32 -18.43 17.76
C ASN A 27 5.83 -18.52 18.09
N GLN A 28 5.37 -17.60 18.92
CA GLN A 28 3.95 -17.29 19.10
C GLN A 28 3.67 -15.96 18.41
N VAL A 29 3.02 -16.02 17.25
CA VAL A 29 2.78 -14.84 16.41
C VAL A 29 1.31 -14.42 16.48
N VAL A 30 1.07 -13.19 16.86
CA VAL A 30 -0.26 -12.56 16.88
C VAL A 30 -0.29 -11.43 15.85
N PHE A 31 -1.37 -11.33 15.11
CA PHE A 31 -1.58 -10.26 14.13
C PHE A 31 -2.91 -9.55 14.38
N ILE A 32 -2.84 -8.26 14.79
CA ILE A 32 -4.02 -7.40 15.00
C ILE A 32 -4.36 -6.68 13.70
N THR A 33 -5.62 -6.77 13.24
CA THR A 33 -6.08 -6.23 11.96
C THR A 33 -7.56 -5.87 11.97
N LEU A 34 -8.01 -5.09 10.97
CA LEU A 34 -9.43 -4.95 10.66
C LEU A 34 -9.99 -6.25 10.06
N PRO A 35 -11.31 -6.50 10.12
CA PRO A 35 -11.90 -7.73 9.62
C PRO A 35 -11.60 -7.99 8.14
N LYS A 36 -11.01 -9.15 7.87
CA LYS A 36 -10.75 -9.69 6.53
C LYS A 36 -10.94 -11.20 6.54
N PRO A 37 -12.18 -11.70 6.34
CA PRO A 37 -12.54 -13.10 6.60
C PRO A 37 -11.68 -14.12 5.83
N LYS A 38 -11.28 -13.80 4.60
CA LYS A 38 -10.56 -14.74 3.70
C LYS A 38 -9.04 -14.77 3.88
N VAL A 39 -8.48 -13.90 4.74
CA VAL A 39 -7.02 -13.82 4.91
C VAL A 39 -6.61 -14.59 6.16
N GLN A 40 -5.84 -15.66 5.97
CA GLN A 40 -5.21 -16.45 7.02
C GLN A 40 -3.75 -16.71 6.67
N ILE A 41 -2.88 -16.75 7.66
CA ILE A 41 -1.47 -17.12 7.53
C ILE A 41 -1.22 -18.27 8.49
N PRO A 42 -0.76 -19.45 8.04
CA PRO A 42 -0.45 -20.56 8.91
C PRO A 42 0.51 -20.17 10.05
N GLY A 43 0.24 -20.62 11.27
CA GLY A 43 1.04 -20.30 12.46
C GLY A 43 0.88 -18.88 13.01
N VAL A 44 0.01 -18.04 12.41
CA VAL A 44 -0.28 -16.69 12.88
C VAL A 44 -1.69 -16.62 13.47
N HIS A 45 -1.78 -16.26 14.75
CA HIS A 45 -3.07 -16.00 15.41
C HIS A 45 -3.60 -14.63 15.02
N LYS A 46 -4.62 -14.60 14.15
CA LYS A 46 -5.28 -13.38 13.74
C LYS A 46 -6.27 -12.90 14.79
N VAL A 47 -6.17 -11.64 15.20
CA VAL A 47 -7.11 -10.97 16.11
C VAL A 47 -7.70 -9.77 15.38
N GLU A 48 -8.99 -9.77 15.21
CA GLU A 48 -9.70 -8.69 14.52
C GLU A 48 -10.23 -7.65 15.52
N TYR A 49 -10.19 -6.40 15.12
CA TYR A 49 -10.86 -5.29 15.81
C TYR A 49 -11.72 -4.50 14.83
N THR A 50 -12.74 -3.82 15.34
CA THR A 50 -13.56 -2.90 14.55
C THR A 50 -13.55 -1.55 15.25
N ALA A 51 -13.32 -0.47 14.50
CA ALA A 51 -13.41 0.87 15.05
C ALA A 51 -14.80 1.08 15.69
N SER A 52 -14.82 1.63 16.90
CA SER A 52 -16.06 1.82 17.67
C SER A 52 -17.05 2.78 17.01
N ARG A 53 -16.51 3.72 16.22
CA ARG A 53 -17.27 4.69 15.43
C ARG A 53 -16.41 5.31 14.33
N GLU A 54 -17.03 5.97 13.37
CA GLU A 54 -16.40 6.87 12.41
C GLU A 54 -16.27 8.29 13.00
N PRO A 55 -15.36 9.11 12.45
CA PRO A 55 -15.25 10.52 12.82
C PRO A 55 -16.59 11.26 12.72
N ASP A 56 -16.81 12.19 13.63
CA ASP A 56 -18.03 13.01 13.63
C ASP A 56 -18.08 13.84 12.32
N PRO A 57 -19.22 13.83 11.59
CA PRO A 57 -19.37 14.68 10.41
C PRO A 57 -19.20 16.17 10.68
N GLY A 58 -19.41 16.64 11.91
CA GLY A 58 -19.20 18.00 12.36
C GLY A 58 -17.75 18.34 12.72
N SER A 59 -16.86 17.36 12.78
CA SER A 59 -15.44 17.58 13.07
C SER A 59 -14.80 18.47 11.99
N HIS A 60 -13.90 19.36 12.42
CA HIS A 60 -13.14 20.16 11.46
C HIS A 60 -12.38 19.25 10.49
N ARG A 61 -12.48 19.52 9.19
CA ARG A 61 -11.99 18.64 8.11
C ARG A 61 -10.50 18.23 8.23
N TYR A 62 -9.66 19.05 8.90
CA TYR A 62 -8.25 18.70 9.15
C TYR A 62 -8.11 17.62 10.21
N LEU A 63 -9.04 17.53 11.17
CA LEU A 63 -8.98 16.60 12.29
C LEU A 63 -9.51 15.20 11.94
N ILE A 64 -10.32 15.06 10.89
CA ILE A 64 -10.93 13.77 10.50
C ILE A 64 -9.92 12.62 10.42
N PRO A 65 -8.74 12.77 9.78
CA PRO A 65 -7.73 11.70 9.76
C PRO A 65 -7.20 11.36 11.14
N THR A 66 -6.96 12.36 11.99
CA THR A 66 -6.44 12.20 13.34
C THR A 66 -7.47 11.55 14.25
N GLU A 67 -8.71 11.99 14.19
CA GLU A 67 -9.83 11.41 14.94
C GLU A 67 -10.02 9.92 14.61
N ARG A 68 -9.98 9.58 13.31
CA ARG A 68 -10.03 8.17 12.87
C ARG A 68 -8.85 7.36 13.41
N ALA A 69 -7.64 7.93 13.42
CA ALA A 69 -6.46 7.29 13.96
C ALA A 69 -6.60 7.03 15.47
N ILE A 70 -7.18 7.96 16.21
CA ILE A 70 -7.45 7.81 17.66
C ILE A 70 -8.41 6.63 17.91
N TYR A 71 -9.52 6.54 17.16
CA TYR A 71 -10.47 5.43 17.34
C TYR A 71 -9.82 4.07 17.05
N ARG A 72 -9.03 3.97 15.99
CA ARG A 72 -8.29 2.75 15.67
C ARG A 72 -7.26 2.40 16.76
N GLY A 73 -6.52 3.39 17.23
CA GLY A 73 -5.57 3.23 18.31
C GLY A 73 -6.22 2.74 19.61
N GLN A 74 -7.39 3.29 19.97
CA GLN A 74 -8.14 2.85 21.14
C GLN A 74 -8.60 1.38 21.02
N GLU A 75 -9.06 0.95 19.85
CA GLU A 75 -9.46 -0.44 19.68
C GLU A 75 -8.26 -1.40 19.69
N ALA A 76 -7.15 -1.04 19.03
CA ALA A 76 -5.91 -1.80 19.10
C ALA A 76 -5.41 -1.91 20.55
N TRP A 77 -5.48 -0.83 21.32
CA TRP A 77 -5.17 -0.80 22.75
C TRP A 77 -6.05 -1.76 23.55
N ARG A 78 -7.38 -1.76 23.34
CA ARG A 78 -8.33 -2.67 24.02
C ARG A 78 -8.02 -4.14 23.72
N VAL A 79 -7.71 -4.45 22.48
CA VAL A 79 -7.29 -5.79 22.04
C VAL A 79 -5.98 -6.18 22.74
N CYS A 80 -4.97 -5.31 22.72
CA CYS A 80 -3.69 -5.55 23.40
C CYS A 80 -3.86 -5.76 24.92
N LYS A 81 -4.74 -4.98 25.56
CA LYS A 81 -5.05 -5.18 26.99
C LYS A 81 -5.62 -6.58 27.26
N LYS A 82 -6.58 -7.04 26.46
CA LYS A 82 -7.15 -8.40 26.57
C LYS A 82 -6.09 -9.48 26.35
N LEU A 83 -5.20 -9.29 25.37
CA LEU A 83 -4.09 -10.21 25.11
C LEU A 83 -3.12 -10.28 26.30
N LYS A 84 -2.80 -9.13 26.88
CA LYS A 84 -1.94 -9.04 28.09
C LYS A 84 -2.59 -9.74 29.30
N ASP A 85 -3.88 -9.49 29.52
CA ASP A 85 -4.65 -10.13 30.61
C ASP A 85 -4.72 -11.67 30.42
N ALA A 86 -4.66 -12.15 29.16
CA ALA A 86 -4.54 -13.57 28.82
C ALA A 86 -3.09 -14.12 28.81
N GLY A 87 -2.11 -13.33 29.31
CA GLY A 87 -0.71 -13.75 29.46
C GLY A 87 0.18 -13.57 28.22
N PHE A 88 -0.32 -12.89 27.17
CA PHE A 88 0.50 -12.57 25.99
C PHE A 88 1.20 -11.23 26.18
N VAL A 89 2.52 -11.26 26.39
CA VAL A 89 3.40 -10.08 26.40
C VAL A 89 4.39 -10.29 25.24
N PRO A 90 4.39 -9.43 24.21
CA PRO A 90 5.27 -9.60 23.06
C PRO A 90 6.73 -9.26 23.41
N ASP A 91 7.65 -10.07 22.85
CA ASP A 91 9.09 -9.76 22.87
C ASP A 91 9.42 -8.61 21.90
N VAL A 92 8.57 -8.43 20.86
CA VAL A 92 8.67 -7.33 19.89
C VAL A 92 7.30 -7.02 19.29
N ILE A 93 7.04 -5.72 19.08
CA ILE A 93 5.88 -5.20 18.37
C ILE A 93 6.36 -4.67 17.02
N VAL A 94 5.72 -5.08 15.93
CA VAL A 94 5.99 -4.61 14.57
C VAL A 94 4.70 -4.02 14.00
N GLY A 95 4.65 -2.70 13.85
CA GLY A 95 3.42 -2.02 13.48
C GLY A 95 3.56 -1.05 12.32
N HIS A 96 2.52 -0.94 11.50
CA HIS A 96 2.41 0.11 10.50
C HIS A 96 1.71 1.32 11.14
N PHE A 97 2.45 2.42 11.29
CA PHE A 97 1.97 3.56 12.08
C PHE A 97 1.23 4.64 11.26
N GLY A 98 0.98 4.36 10.00
CA GLY A 98 0.26 5.28 9.11
C GLY A 98 -1.26 5.39 9.36
N TRP A 99 -1.83 4.62 10.29
CA TRP A 99 -3.29 4.50 10.44
C TRP A 99 -3.82 4.72 11.86
N GLY A 100 -2.94 4.79 12.87
CA GLY A 100 -3.29 5.09 14.27
C GLY A 100 -3.19 3.93 15.24
N GLU A 101 -3.16 2.68 14.80
CA GLU A 101 -3.14 1.48 15.67
C GLU A 101 -1.94 1.46 16.64
N GLY A 102 -0.83 2.11 16.26
CA GLY A 102 0.39 2.18 17.09
C GLY A 102 0.30 3.12 18.31
N LEU A 103 -0.66 4.05 18.32
CA LEU A 103 -0.68 5.21 19.22
C LEU A 103 -0.54 4.88 20.71
N TYR A 104 -1.17 3.78 21.18
CA TYR A 104 -1.28 3.47 22.61
C TYR A 104 -0.70 2.10 22.98
N LEU A 105 0.09 1.48 22.10
CA LEU A 105 0.61 0.13 22.36
C LEU A 105 1.64 0.12 23.47
N LYS A 106 2.45 1.17 23.61
CA LYS A 106 3.43 1.30 24.69
C LYS A 106 2.77 1.50 26.06
N ASP A 107 1.54 1.99 26.14
CA ASP A 107 0.81 2.07 27.41
C ASP A 107 0.41 0.67 27.92
N VAL A 108 0.21 -0.29 27.03
CA VAL A 108 -0.04 -1.69 27.41
C VAL A 108 1.26 -2.45 27.62
N TYR A 109 2.24 -2.26 26.73
CA TYR A 109 3.50 -3.01 26.70
C TYR A 109 4.72 -2.06 26.79
N PRO A 110 4.93 -1.38 27.93
CA PRO A 110 5.96 -0.34 28.05
C PRO A 110 7.38 -0.86 27.82
N HIS A 111 7.64 -2.14 28.09
CA HIS A 111 8.97 -2.74 27.99
C HIS A 111 9.18 -3.53 26.68
N SER A 112 8.14 -3.77 25.90
CA SER A 112 8.28 -4.44 24.59
C SER A 112 8.85 -3.48 23.57
N PRO A 113 9.97 -3.78 22.92
CA PRO A 113 10.48 -2.99 21.80
C PRO A 113 9.42 -2.85 20.70
N MET A 114 9.25 -1.64 20.19
CA MET A 114 8.27 -1.30 19.18
C MET A 114 8.93 -0.75 17.91
N LEU A 115 8.89 -1.56 16.85
CA LEU A 115 9.38 -1.23 15.52
C LEU A 115 8.24 -0.70 14.66
N GLY A 116 8.35 0.55 14.20
CA GLY A 116 7.35 1.21 13.37
C GLY A 116 7.70 1.20 11.88
N PHE A 117 6.79 0.72 11.03
CA PHE A 117 6.89 0.96 9.60
C PHE A 117 6.38 2.37 9.31
N MET A 118 7.31 3.26 8.97
CA MET A 118 7.10 4.69 8.71
C MET A 118 7.02 4.91 7.21
N GLU A 119 5.89 4.50 6.59
CA GLU A 119 5.72 4.54 5.14
C GLU A 119 5.84 5.96 4.60
N PHE A 120 5.22 6.94 5.27
CA PHE A 120 5.21 8.29 4.78
C PHE A 120 4.97 9.33 5.89
N PHE A 121 5.70 10.45 5.82
CA PHE A 121 5.42 11.67 6.56
C PHE A 121 5.04 12.76 5.56
N TYR A 122 3.93 13.43 5.76
CA TYR A 122 3.35 14.29 4.73
C TYR A 122 4.01 15.67 4.72
N SER A 123 4.49 16.10 3.54
CA SER A 123 4.97 17.45 3.27
C SER A 123 4.09 18.14 2.21
N ALA A 124 3.93 19.44 2.32
CA ALA A 124 3.21 20.22 1.31
C ALA A 124 4.10 20.54 0.10
N TYR A 125 5.41 20.59 0.31
CA TYR A 125 6.42 20.92 -0.71
C TYR A 125 7.37 19.76 -0.92
N ASN A 126 7.92 19.64 -2.13
CA ASN A 126 8.87 18.59 -2.50
C ASN A 126 8.37 17.16 -2.19
N SER A 127 7.08 16.96 -2.38
CA SER A 127 6.39 15.70 -2.09
C SER A 127 5.32 15.42 -3.15
N ASP A 128 4.44 14.46 -2.89
CA ASP A 128 3.37 14.07 -3.80
C ASP A 128 2.18 15.03 -3.83
N ALA A 129 2.06 15.96 -2.87
CA ALA A 129 0.83 16.70 -2.59
C ALA A 129 0.25 17.46 -3.79
N THR A 130 1.10 18.07 -4.62
CA THR A 130 0.70 18.81 -5.85
C THR A 130 1.54 18.40 -7.06
N PHE A 131 2.22 17.25 -6.96
CA PHE A 131 3.14 16.78 -7.99
C PHE A 131 2.49 16.69 -9.38
N TYR A 132 1.28 16.15 -9.43
CA TYR A 132 0.56 15.96 -10.69
C TYR A 132 0.03 17.28 -11.26
N GLU A 133 -0.50 18.16 -10.42
CA GLU A 133 -1.04 19.47 -10.83
C GLU A 133 0.06 20.47 -11.22
N LYS A 134 1.31 20.20 -10.89
CA LYS A 134 2.48 21.07 -11.17
C LYS A 134 2.25 22.52 -10.71
N ARG A 135 1.72 22.69 -9.52
CA ARG A 135 1.45 23.98 -8.88
C ARG A 135 1.91 23.99 -7.43
N ASP A 136 2.07 25.15 -6.86
CA ASP A 136 2.28 25.29 -5.43
C ASP A 136 1.02 24.92 -4.62
N PRO A 137 1.18 24.33 -3.43
CA PRO A 137 0.07 24.11 -2.53
C PRO A 137 -0.47 25.42 -1.96
N THR A 138 -1.77 25.49 -1.79
CA THR A 138 -2.42 26.65 -1.14
C THR A 138 -2.08 26.68 0.36
N PRO A 139 -2.18 27.84 1.05
CA PRO A 139 -2.00 27.93 2.50
C PRO A 139 -2.90 26.97 3.28
N ASP A 140 -4.13 26.74 2.84
CA ASP A 140 -5.08 25.81 3.42
C ASP A 140 -4.61 24.36 3.26
N GLU A 141 -4.11 23.96 2.08
CA GLU A 141 -3.52 22.64 1.84
C GLU A 141 -2.30 22.42 2.74
N CYS A 142 -1.43 23.42 2.88
CA CYS A 142 -0.27 23.36 3.79
C CYS A 142 -0.68 23.11 5.24
N ALA A 143 -1.68 23.87 5.73
CA ALA A 143 -2.18 23.71 7.10
C ALA A 143 -2.82 22.33 7.32
N ARG A 144 -3.63 21.87 6.37
CA ARG A 144 -4.26 20.54 6.41
C ARG A 144 -3.24 19.41 6.42
N ILE A 145 -2.23 19.50 5.56
CA ILE A 145 -1.15 18.50 5.46
C ILE A 145 -0.35 18.44 6.76
N ARG A 146 0.00 19.60 7.33
CA ARG A 146 0.70 19.69 8.61
C ARG A 146 -0.11 19.04 9.75
N THR A 147 -1.41 19.33 9.81
CA THR A 147 -2.30 18.76 10.83
C THR A 147 -2.43 17.25 10.69
N LYS A 148 -2.42 16.72 9.47
CA LYS A 148 -2.45 15.27 9.22
C LYS A 148 -1.30 14.51 9.88
N ASN A 149 -0.15 15.16 10.10
CA ASN A 149 1.02 14.56 10.72
C ASN A 149 0.93 14.41 12.25
N MET A 150 -0.10 14.88 12.92
CA MET A 150 -0.19 14.85 14.39
C MET A 150 0.03 13.45 14.95
N PHE A 151 -0.72 12.47 14.48
CA PHE A 151 -0.60 11.09 14.98
C PHE A 151 0.68 10.39 14.47
N HIS A 152 1.25 10.81 13.34
CA HIS A 152 2.57 10.33 12.89
C HIS A 152 3.67 10.79 13.84
N LEU A 153 3.64 12.04 14.29
CA LEU A 153 4.59 12.57 15.29
C LEU A 153 4.48 11.82 16.62
N MET A 154 3.27 11.54 17.09
CA MET A 154 3.08 10.72 18.29
C MET A 154 3.73 9.34 18.14
N ASN A 155 3.46 8.65 17.04
CA ASN A 155 4.08 7.35 16.77
C ASN A 155 5.61 7.42 16.70
N LEU A 156 6.17 8.42 16.01
CA LEU A 156 7.62 8.66 15.94
C LEU A 156 8.24 8.89 17.30
N THR A 157 7.53 9.57 18.21
CA THR A 157 8.00 9.84 19.57
C THR A 157 8.05 8.57 20.41
N TYR A 158 7.01 7.75 20.35
CA TYR A 158 6.84 6.60 21.23
C TYR A 158 7.41 5.27 20.73
N CYS A 159 7.64 5.10 19.42
CA CYS A 159 8.30 3.88 18.92
C CYS A 159 9.78 3.86 19.35
N ASP A 160 10.35 2.68 19.47
CA ASP A 160 11.78 2.53 19.79
C ASP A 160 12.64 2.67 18.53
N TRP A 161 12.14 2.18 17.39
CA TRP A 161 12.82 2.28 16.10
C TRP A 161 11.83 2.35 14.94
N GLY A 162 12.24 3.03 13.85
CA GLY A 162 11.46 3.16 12.62
C GLY A 162 12.14 2.47 11.43
N ILE A 163 11.33 2.00 10.49
CA ILE A 163 11.78 1.56 9.16
C ILE A 163 10.98 2.31 8.11
N THR A 164 11.66 2.82 7.10
CA THR A 164 11.05 3.43 5.91
C THR A 164 11.61 2.82 4.63
N PRO A 165 10.83 2.66 3.54
CA PRO A 165 11.26 1.88 2.39
C PRO A 165 12.34 2.54 1.53
N THR A 166 12.40 3.87 1.48
CA THR A 166 13.30 4.61 0.58
C THR A 166 13.89 5.85 1.25
N PHE A 167 15.01 6.35 0.70
CA PHE A 167 15.59 7.62 1.13
C PHE A 167 14.66 8.81 0.88
N PHE A 168 13.89 8.80 -0.23
CA PHE A 168 12.87 9.83 -0.48
C PHE A 168 11.85 9.89 0.67
N GLN A 169 11.40 8.75 1.15
CA GLN A 169 10.43 8.70 2.27
C GLN A 169 11.10 9.11 3.59
N LEU A 170 12.37 8.74 3.83
CA LEU A 170 13.11 9.23 4.99
C LEU A 170 13.19 10.76 5.00
N GLU A 171 13.52 11.37 3.87
CA GLU A 171 13.66 12.81 3.72
C GLU A 171 12.37 13.60 3.98
N GLN A 172 11.21 12.96 3.91
CA GLN A 172 9.93 13.58 4.29
C GLN A 172 9.75 13.70 5.80
N HIS A 173 10.47 12.88 6.60
CA HIS A 173 10.37 12.93 8.07
C HIS A 173 11.14 14.11 8.67
N PRO A 174 10.77 14.58 9.87
CA PRO A 174 11.58 15.56 10.59
C PRO A 174 12.98 15.00 10.89
N LYS A 175 14.01 15.82 10.65
CA LYS A 175 15.42 15.40 10.76
C LYS A 175 15.81 14.89 12.14
N GLU A 176 15.11 15.35 13.16
CA GLU A 176 15.30 14.93 14.56
C GLU A 176 15.07 13.43 14.75
N PHE A 177 14.25 12.81 13.90
CA PHE A 177 13.97 11.37 13.96
C PHE A 177 14.88 10.52 13.06
N TYR A 178 15.68 11.09 12.18
CA TYR A 178 16.60 10.33 11.31
C TYR A 178 17.50 9.33 12.06
N PRO A 179 18.06 9.67 13.25
CA PRO A 179 18.93 8.73 13.97
C PRO A 179 18.25 7.43 14.41
N LYS A 180 16.92 7.38 14.45
CA LYS A 180 16.18 6.18 14.82
C LYS A 180 15.33 5.58 13.68
N ILE A 181 15.57 5.99 12.43
CA ILE A 181 14.87 5.45 11.26
C ILE A 181 15.89 4.81 10.31
N SER A 182 15.73 3.52 10.06
CA SER A 182 16.51 2.81 9.04
C SER A 182 15.77 2.83 7.70
N VAL A 183 16.51 3.00 6.61
CA VAL A 183 15.99 2.80 5.25
C VAL A 183 16.15 1.33 4.89
N LEU A 184 15.02 0.64 4.68
CA LEU A 184 15.00 -0.77 4.31
C LEU A 184 13.81 -1.01 3.37
N HIS A 185 14.09 -1.32 2.11
CA HIS A 185 13.08 -1.62 1.10
C HIS A 185 12.27 -2.88 1.48
N ASP A 186 10.98 -2.90 1.09
CA ASP A 186 10.05 -4.01 1.41
C ASP A 186 10.52 -5.37 0.87
N GLY A 187 11.37 -5.37 -0.15
CA GLY A 187 11.85 -6.59 -0.80
C GLY A 187 10.80 -7.26 -1.69
N VAL A 188 11.24 -8.30 -2.35
CA VAL A 188 10.37 -9.19 -3.14
C VAL A 188 10.77 -10.65 -2.88
N ASP A 189 9.85 -11.56 -3.04
CA ASP A 189 10.12 -13.00 -3.00
C ASP A 189 10.79 -13.41 -4.32
N THR A 190 12.13 -13.53 -4.30
CA THR A 190 12.93 -13.82 -5.49
C THR A 190 12.80 -15.26 -5.96
N GLU A 191 12.21 -16.17 -5.18
CA GLU A 191 11.90 -17.54 -5.61
C GLU A 191 10.59 -17.55 -6.41
N MET A 192 9.62 -16.71 -6.03
CA MET A 192 8.33 -16.61 -6.70
C MET A 192 8.39 -15.66 -7.91
N VAL A 193 9.07 -14.52 -7.78
CA VAL A 193 9.18 -13.47 -8.82
C VAL A 193 10.37 -13.78 -9.70
N THR A 194 10.22 -14.78 -10.57
CA THR A 194 11.26 -15.23 -11.50
C THR A 194 10.73 -15.27 -12.93
N PRO A 195 11.59 -15.10 -13.93
CA PRO A 195 11.22 -15.37 -15.32
C PRO A 195 10.73 -16.80 -15.51
N LYS A 196 9.79 -17.01 -16.43
CA LYS A 196 9.33 -18.33 -16.88
C LYS A 196 9.27 -18.34 -18.41
N ALA A 197 10.04 -19.20 -19.04
CA ALA A 197 10.09 -19.31 -20.50
C ALA A 197 8.77 -19.81 -21.12
N ASP A 198 7.99 -20.57 -20.36
CA ASP A 198 6.68 -21.13 -20.73
C ASP A 198 5.51 -20.26 -20.25
N ALA A 199 5.79 -19.04 -19.79
CA ALA A 199 4.73 -18.13 -19.34
C ALA A 199 3.75 -17.84 -20.48
N ALA A 200 2.46 -17.95 -20.17
CA ALA A 200 1.36 -17.71 -21.09
C ALA A 200 0.18 -17.05 -20.36
N VAL A 201 -0.50 -16.16 -21.05
CA VAL A 201 -1.68 -15.45 -20.54
C VAL A 201 -2.82 -15.59 -21.54
N THR A 202 -3.94 -16.16 -21.09
CA THR A 202 -5.18 -16.17 -21.87
C THR A 202 -5.86 -14.80 -21.74
N LEU A 203 -6.06 -14.15 -22.88
CA LEU A 203 -6.70 -12.85 -22.97
C LEU A 203 -8.22 -12.94 -22.81
N PRO A 204 -8.92 -11.84 -22.51
CA PRO A 204 -10.38 -11.84 -22.39
C PRO A 204 -11.14 -12.32 -23.63
N ASN A 205 -10.54 -12.22 -24.83
CA ASN A 205 -11.08 -12.70 -26.09
C ASN A 205 -10.77 -14.19 -26.38
N GLY A 206 -10.11 -14.89 -25.45
CA GLY A 206 -9.75 -16.32 -25.58
C GLY A 206 -8.42 -16.60 -26.28
N SER A 207 -7.78 -15.61 -26.91
CA SER A 207 -6.43 -15.81 -27.49
C SER A 207 -5.35 -15.88 -26.39
N VAL A 208 -4.19 -16.41 -26.71
CA VAL A 208 -3.09 -16.61 -25.74
C VAL A 208 -1.88 -15.82 -26.21
N LEU A 209 -1.30 -15.04 -25.30
CA LEU A 209 0.00 -14.40 -25.43
C LEU A 209 1.03 -15.12 -24.59
N THR A 210 2.27 -15.18 -25.07
CA THR A 210 3.40 -15.86 -24.44
C THR A 210 4.61 -14.93 -24.35
N ALA A 211 5.69 -15.37 -23.69
CA ALA A 211 6.95 -14.65 -23.65
C ALA A 211 7.63 -14.48 -25.03
N LYS A 212 7.14 -15.17 -26.09
CA LYS A 212 7.63 -15.01 -27.47
C LYS A 212 6.99 -13.83 -28.19
N ASP A 213 5.82 -13.42 -27.74
CA ASP A 213 5.08 -12.31 -28.33
C ASP A 213 5.70 -10.96 -27.91
N GLU A 214 5.44 -9.94 -28.70
CA GLU A 214 5.83 -8.57 -28.35
C GLU A 214 4.73 -7.95 -27.49
N VAL A 215 4.94 -7.95 -26.17
CA VAL A 215 3.96 -7.47 -25.20
C VAL A 215 4.55 -6.32 -24.38
N VAL A 216 3.83 -5.22 -24.31
CA VAL A 216 4.08 -4.13 -23.37
C VAL A 216 2.96 -4.12 -22.34
N THR A 217 3.33 -4.07 -21.06
CA THR A 217 2.36 -4.18 -19.97
C THR A 217 2.31 -2.92 -19.11
N TYR A 218 1.16 -2.71 -18.49
CA TYR A 218 0.98 -1.75 -17.41
C TYR A 218 0.19 -2.41 -16.29
N VAL A 219 0.76 -2.45 -15.10
CA VAL A 219 0.13 -3.06 -13.92
C VAL A 219 0.06 -2.06 -12.80
N SER A 220 -1.13 -1.78 -12.30
CA SER A 220 -1.31 -0.94 -11.12
C SER A 220 -2.56 -1.34 -10.34
N ARG A 221 -2.68 -0.87 -9.10
CA ARG A 221 -3.91 -1.09 -8.32
C ARG A 221 -5.10 -0.40 -8.96
N ASN A 222 -4.92 0.85 -9.39
CA ASN A 222 -5.94 1.65 -10.04
C ASN A 222 -5.32 2.45 -11.18
N PHE A 223 -6.11 2.70 -12.23
CA PHE A 223 -5.74 3.52 -13.36
C PHE A 223 -5.89 5.00 -13.00
N GLU A 224 -4.83 5.59 -12.48
CA GLU A 224 -4.85 6.96 -11.95
C GLU A 224 -3.58 7.75 -12.34
N PRO A 225 -3.65 9.10 -12.36
CA PRO A 225 -2.53 9.96 -12.79
C PRO A 225 -1.23 9.71 -12.03
N TYR A 226 -1.28 9.57 -10.70
CA TYR A 226 -0.11 9.33 -9.84
C TYR A 226 0.61 8.01 -10.11
N ARG A 227 -0.02 7.09 -10.85
CA ARG A 227 0.58 5.83 -11.33
C ARG A 227 1.12 5.93 -12.75
N GLY A 228 1.12 7.12 -13.35
CA GLY A 228 1.58 7.32 -14.72
C GLY A 228 0.61 6.82 -15.79
N PHE A 229 -0.63 6.44 -15.44
CA PHE A 229 -1.58 5.83 -16.36
C PHE A 229 -1.87 6.68 -17.60
N LEU A 230 -2.07 8.00 -17.45
CA LEU A 230 -2.36 8.88 -18.57
C LEU A 230 -1.19 8.95 -19.56
N THR A 231 0.03 9.01 -19.05
CA THR A 231 1.26 8.98 -19.85
C THR A 231 1.39 7.65 -20.59
N PHE A 232 1.14 6.53 -19.88
CA PHE A 232 1.17 5.22 -20.48
C PHE A 232 0.16 5.06 -21.63
N MET A 233 -1.07 5.54 -21.48
CA MET A 233 -2.10 5.44 -22.52
C MET A 233 -1.70 6.19 -23.80
N ARG A 234 -1.11 7.38 -23.67
CA ARG A 234 -0.58 8.13 -24.81
C ARG A 234 0.61 7.42 -25.46
N ALA A 235 1.50 6.84 -24.65
CA ALA A 235 2.59 6.02 -25.18
C ALA A 235 2.07 4.76 -25.88
N ALA A 236 1.02 4.12 -25.36
CA ALA A 236 0.41 2.93 -25.96
C ALA A 236 -0.14 3.22 -27.38
N GLU A 237 -0.73 4.40 -27.62
CA GLU A 237 -1.16 4.82 -28.97
C GLU A 237 0.02 4.84 -29.95
N ILE A 238 1.14 5.45 -29.55
CA ILE A 238 2.35 5.56 -30.37
C ILE A 238 2.94 4.17 -30.62
N ILE A 239 3.07 3.33 -29.58
CA ILE A 239 3.62 1.98 -29.67
C ILE A 239 2.79 1.12 -30.65
N LEU A 240 1.46 1.11 -30.50
CA LEU A 240 0.60 0.32 -31.39
C LEU A 240 0.62 0.79 -32.86
N LYS A 241 0.91 2.07 -33.10
CA LYS A 241 1.09 2.63 -34.43
C LYS A 241 2.42 2.21 -35.08
N GLU A 242 3.51 2.26 -34.29
CA GLU A 242 4.87 2.01 -34.78
C GLU A 242 5.26 0.53 -34.81
N ARG A 243 4.62 -0.29 -33.95
CA ARG A 243 4.91 -1.71 -33.75
C ARG A 243 3.69 -2.56 -34.10
N PRO A 244 3.55 -3.03 -35.37
CA PRO A 244 2.34 -3.68 -35.82
C PRO A 244 2.04 -5.03 -35.15
N ASN A 245 3.04 -5.69 -34.58
CA ASN A 245 2.90 -6.99 -33.90
C ASN A 245 2.83 -6.84 -32.39
N CYS A 246 2.94 -5.61 -31.85
CA CYS A 246 2.93 -5.37 -30.40
C CYS A 246 1.52 -5.45 -29.82
N HIS A 247 1.39 -6.10 -28.68
CA HIS A 247 0.19 -6.12 -27.87
C HIS A 247 0.40 -5.28 -26.60
N ILE A 248 -0.60 -4.51 -26.23
CA ILE A 248 -0.65 -3.81 -24.94
C ILE A 248 -1.56 -4.57 -24.00
N VAL A 249 -1.07 -4.88 -22.81
CA VAL A 249 -1.85 -5.54 -21.75
C VAL A 249 -1.84 -4.67 -20.49
N ILE A 250 -3.02 -4.25 -20.04
CA ILE A 250 -3.15 -3.47 -18.82
C ILE A 250 -3.92 -4.23 -17.72
N VAL A 251 -3.45 -4.13 -16.49
CA VAL A 251 -4.05 -4.76 -15.32
C VAL A 251 -4.28 -3.71 -14.23
N GLY A 252 -5.51 -3.59 -13.75
CA GLY A 252 -5.87 -2.63 -12.70
C GLY A 252 -7.37 -2.35 -12.61
N GLY A 253 -7.73 -1.61 -11.56
CA GLY A 253 -9.11 -1.18 -11.31
C GLY A 253 -9.37 0.28 -11.72
N ASP A 254 -10.64 0.68 -11.65
CA ASP A 254 -11.10 2.03 -12.00
C ASP A 254 -11.17 3.01 -10.81
N GLY A 255 -10.70 2.58 -9.65
CA GLY A 255 -10.67 3.43 -8.45
C GLY A 255 -9.57 4.48 -8.48
N VAL A 256 -9.48 5.22 -7.38
CA VAL A 256 -8.40 6.18 -7.09
C VAL A 256 -7.83 5.85 -5.72
N SER A 257 -6.52 5.67 -5.64
CA SER A 257 -5.80 5.33 -4.40
C SER A 257 -5.14 6.55 -3.75
N TYR A 258 -4.51 7.40 -4.55
CA TYR A 258 -3.68 8.52 -4.08
C TYR A 258 -4.09 9.88 -4.63
N GLY A 259 -4.63 9.92 -5.83
CA GLY A 259 -5.05 11.16 -6.47
C GLY A 259 -6.49 11.56 -6.15
N ARG A 260 -7.01 12.45 -6.98
CA ARG A 260 -8.42 12.86 -6.98
C ARG A 260 -9.16 12.13 -8.10
N LYS A 261 -10.45 11.89 -7.92
CA LYS A 261 -11.32 11.47 -9.02
C LYS A 261 -11.27 12.51 -10.15
N HIS A 262 -11.44 12.04 -11.37
CA HIS A 262 -11.54 12.94 -12.51
C HIS A 262 -12.71 13.92 -12.32
N PRO A 263 -12.57 15.22 -12.69
CA PRO A 263 -13.63 16.23 -12.49
C PRO A 263 -14.98 15.87 -13.12
N SER A 264 -14.98 15.09 -14.22
CA SER A 264 -16.22 14.60 -14.85
C SER A 264 -16.92 13.48 -14.06
N GLY A 265 -16.33 12.97 -12.98
CA GLY A 265 -16.82 11.82 -12.23
C GLY A 265 -16.57 10.45 -12.90
N ARG A 266 -16.10 10.42 -14.15
CA ARG A 266 -15.81 9.19 -14.90
C ARG A 266 -14.48 8.55 -14.47
N PRO A 267 -14.31 7.22 -14.60
CA PRO A 267 -13.01 6.57 -14.47
C PRO A 267 -11.98 7.16 -15.45
N TYR A 268 -10.73 7.28 -14.99
CA TYR A 268 -9.65 7.74 -15.86
C TYR A 268 -9.44 6.87 -17.10
N PHE A 269 -9.72 5.57 -16.99
CA PHE A 269 -9.68 4.67 -18.14
C PHE A 269 -10.62 5.13 -19.25
N ASP A 270 -11.88 5.41 -18.92
CA ASP A 270 -12.88 5.83 -19.92
C ASP A 270 -12.53 7.19 -20.54
N VAL A 271 -11.99 8.13 -19.74
CA VAL A 271 -11.53 9.42 -20.23
C VAL A 271 -10.38 9.25 -21.24
N MET A 272 -9.42 8.37 -20.93
CA MET A 272 -8.29 8.12 -21.82
C MET A 272 -8.70 7.38 -23.09
N MET A 273 -9.69 6.48 -23.01
CA MET A 273 -10.22 5.79 -24.23
C MET A 273 -10.91 6.75 -25.20
N ASP A 274 -11.39 7.90 -24.74
CA ASP A 274 -11.92 8.97 -25.60
C ASP A 274 -10.78 9.83 -26.18
N GLU A 275 -9.65 9.95 -25.44
CA GLU A 275 -8.52 10.78 -25.86
C GLU A 275 -7.61 10.11 -26.88
N VAL A 276 -7.32 8.80 -26.70
CA VAL A 276 -6.33 8.07 -27.50
C VAL A 276 -6.97 7.14 -28.53
N LYS A 277 -6.30 6.95 -29.68
CA LYS A 277 -6.75 6.05 -30.75
C LYS A 277 -5.97 4.74 -30.68
N LEU A 278 -6.56 3.72 -30.07
CA LEU A 278 -5.94 2.41 -29.87
C LEU A 278 -6.55 1.37 -30.84
N ASP A 279 -5.68 0.50 -31.39
CA ASP A 279 -6.15 -0.74 -32.08
C ASP A 279 -6.68 -1.71 -31.00
N LYS A 280 -8.00 -1.79 -30.89
CA LYS A 280 -8.70 -2.63 -29.89
C LYS A 280 -8.42 -4.12 -30.03
N ARG A 281 -7.91 -4.60 -31.18
CA ARG A 281 -7.52 -6.02 -31.38
C ARG A 281 -6.22 -6.35 -30.65
N ARG A 282 -5.38 -5.35 -30.41
CA ARG A 282 -4.06 -5.46 -29.79
C ARG A 282 -3.95 -4.75 -28.43
N PHE A 283 -5.04 -4.15 -27.95
CA PHE A 283 -5.15 -3.52 -26.65
C PHE A 283 -6.07 -4.35 -25.75
N HIS A 284 -5.51 -4.90 -24.67
CA HIS A 284 -6.19 -5.85 -23.80
C HIS A 284 -6.22 -5.34 -22.37
N ARG A 285 -7.40 -5.34 -21.77
CA ARG A 285 -7.60 -4.91 -20.41
C ARG A 285 -8.04 -6.07 -19.53
N PHE A 286 -7.33 -6.26 -18.42
CA PHE A 286 -7.79 -7.03 -17.28
C PHE A 286 -8.24 -6.09 -16.15
N GLY A 287 -9.15 -6.57 -15.31
CA GLY A 287 -9.42 -5.98 -14.00
C GLY A 287 -8.31 -6.30 -13.00
N LEU A 288 -8.63 -6.31 -11.72
CA LEU A 288 -7.70 -6.81 -10.69
C LEU A 288 -7.53 -8.32 -10.84
N LEU A 289 -6.29 -8.76 -10.92
CA LEU A 289 -5.92 -10.18 -11.01
C LEU A 289 -5.40 -10.71 -9.68
N PRO A 290 -5.56 -12.03 -9.40
CA PRO A 290 -4.78 -12.73 -8.39
C PRO A 290 -3.29 -12.55 -8.63
N TYR A 291 -2.50 -12.57 -7.55
CA TYR A 291 -1.07 -12.21 -7.63
C TYR A 291 -0.26 -13.10 -8.58
N ASP A 292 -0.52 -14.41 -8.58
CA ASP A 292 0.09 -15.38 -9.51
C ASP A 292 -0.21 -15.05 -10.97
N LYS A 293 -1.45 -14.72 -11.29
CA LYS A 293 -1.88 -14.34 -12.64
C LYS A 293 -1.28 -12.99 -13.08
N MET A 294 -1.19 -12.05 -12.15
CA MET A 294 -0.51 -10.78 -12.41
C MET A 294 0.98 -11.00 -12.70
N LEU A 295 1.66 -11.92 -12.01
CA LEU A 295 3.03 -12.29 -12.32
C LEU A 295 3.18 -12.93 -13.70
N ASP A 296 2.21 -13.74 -14.16
CA ASP A 296 2.25 -14.31 -15.51
C ASP A 296 2.14 -13.20 -16.57
N VAL A 297 1.32 -12.17 -16.35
CA VAL A 297 1.28 -10.99 -17.23
C VAL A 297 2.64 -10.27 -17.27
N MET A 298 3.30 -10.11 -16.14
CA MET A 298 4.64 -9.50 -16.11
C MET A 298 5.70 -10.37 -16.80
N ARG A 299 5.59 -11.72 -16.69
CA ARG A 299 6.55 -12.67 -17.28
C ARG A 299 6.51 -12.70 -18.81
N ILE A 300 5.38 -12.43 -19.42
CA ILE A 300 5.27 -12.33 -20.89
C ILE A 300 5.68 -10.94 -21.42
N SER A 301 5.95 -9.98 -20.54
CA SER A 301 6.21 -8.59 -20.91
C SER A 301 7.62 -8.39 -21.47
N ARG A 302 7.75 -7.63 -22.55
CA ARG A 302 9.04 -7.08 -23.06
C ARG A 302 9.40 -5.78 -22.38
N ALA A 303 8.40 -4.99 -22.00
CA ALA A 303 8.53 -3.72 -21.27
C ALA A 303 7.32 -3.51 -20.37
N HIS A 304 7.57 -2.83 -19.23
CA HIS A 304 6.58 -2.54 -18.21
C HIS A 304 6.66 -1.07 -17.79
#